data_1f6fac7b553168ddc87e5e6d1a736b9e
#
_entry.id   1f6fac7b553168ddc87e5e6d1a736b9e
#
_cell.length_a   1.000
_cell.length_b   1.000
_cell.length_c   1.000
_cell.angle_alpha   90.00
_cell.angle_beta   90.00
_cell.angle_gamma   90.00
#
_symmetry.space_group_name_H-M   'P 1'
#
loop_
_entity.id
_entity.type
_entity.pdbx_description
1 polymer ?
#
loop_
_entity_poly.entity_id
_entity_poly.type
_entity_poly.pdbx_seq_one_letter_code
_entity_poly.pdbx_strand_id
1 'polypeptide(L)'
;MRRRGKYRGGDGGSLWISFSDLMSALMLIFVLVLFYAVYQYYDMLEVKTAELLRQSGLLDEKSSQLSLSQQELEEKENALTLAQQTLDDKEAQLNSQSLKLTETEQELINEKAKLLLQEDTLNALQEKLAAQESELSSARVSLDEALAAQQSQQAQLEAQQAQLDKLVGVKSAIIEELVRALANSNINGASVDDSGAIVFSTEMMFDVNRSTLKDVGKAFLNSFIPAYLDVLMSDNYSQYVSQIIIEGHTDTDGTFLTNMQLSQDRAYAVLRYILSSEFTGISDAAKERLQQIVTVNGRSYSDPIYNDDGSVNMAASRRVVIKFRMNDEDMVNEMLSILDGMNN
;
A
#
# COMPACT_ATOMS: atom_id res chain seq x y z
N MET A 1 43.95 -78.01 31.54
CA MET A 1 42.85 -78.99 31.62
C MET A 1 41.50 -78.31 31.42
N ARG A 2 40.78 -78.78 30.40
CA ARG A 2 39.30 -78.92 30.30
C ARG A 2 38.44 -77.80 30.84
N ARG A 3 37.39 -77.34 30.25
CA ARG A 3 36.52 -77.69 29.08
C ARG A 3 35.48 -76.54 28.99
N ARG A 4 35.30 -76.15 27.79
CA ARG A 4 33.98 -75.95 27.11
C ARG A 4 32.71 -75.85 27.97
N GLY A 5 31.99 -74.83 27.71
CA GLY A 5 30.58 -74.76 27.94
C GLY A 5 29.96 -73.65 27.06
N LYS A 6 29.47 -74.05 25.94
CA LYS A 6 28.52 -73.26 25.12
C LYS A 6 27.21 -73.20 25.88
N TYR A 7 26.66 -72.05 25.99
CA TYR A 7 25.20 -71.97 26.03
C TYR A 7 24.70 -70.85 25.14
N ARG A 8 23.76 -71.25 24.44
CA ARG A 8 22.98 -70.60 23.43
C ARG A 8 21.74 -70.05 24.06
N GLY A 9 21.26 -69.01 23.53
CA GLY A 9 19.86 -68.62 23.73
C GLY A 9 19.78 -67.30 24.46
N GLY A 10 19.23 -66.45 23.86
CA GLY A 10 17.88 -66.08 23.92
C GLY A 10 17.65 -64.77 23.25
N ASP A 11 16.92 -64.93 22.28
CA ASP A 11 16.20 -63.95 21.53
C ASP A 11 15.45 -62.96 22.48
N GLY A 12 15.93 -61.80 22.64
CA GLY A 12 15.34 -60.75 23.44
C GLY A 12 15.56 -59.37 22.87
N GLY A 13 16.39 -59.27 21.82
CA GLY A 13 16.76 -57.98 21.22
C GLY A 13 15.78 -57.44 20.21
N SER A 14 14.92 -58.31 19.63
CA SER A 14 14.07 -57.86 18.54
C SER A 14 12.81 -57.14 18.98
N LEU A 15 12.27 -57.47 20.14
CA LEU A 15 11.07 -56.77 20.67
C LEU A 15 11.38 -55.37 21.20
N TRP A 16 12.57 -55.15 21.76
CA TRP A 16 13.00 -53.87 22.24
C TRP A 16 13.37 -52.93 21.12
N ILE A 17 13.96 -53.46 20.02
CA ILE A 17 14.27 -52.69 18.82
C ILE A 17 12.98 -52.32 18.09
N SER A 18 12.01 -53.25 18.00
CA SER A 18 10.69 -52.92 17.44
C SER A 18 9.89 -51.95 18.25
N PHE A 19 10.01 -52.00 19.60
CA PHE A 19 9.33 -51.08 20.50
C PHE A 19 9.99 -49.68 20.46
N SER A 20 11.32 -49.65 20.41
CA SER A 20 12.06 -48.40 20.21
C SER A 20 11.78 -47.76 18.90
N ASP A 21 11.64 -48.56 17.84
CA ASP A 21 11.31 -48.06 16.48
C ASP A 21 9.86 -47.59 16.39
N LEU A 22 8.94 -48.34 17.07
CA LEU A 22 7.54 -47.91 17.19
C LEU A 22 7.41 -46.62 18.03
N MET A 23 8.16 -46.53 19.15
CA MET A 23 8.18 -45.33 19.97
C MET A 23 8.82 -44.15 19.26
N SER A 24 9.88 -44.40 18.49
CA SER A 24 10.51 -43.35 17.67
C SER A 24 9.61 -42.90 16.55
N ALA A 25 8.89 -43.79 15.89
CA ALA A 25 7.91 -43.47 14.88
C ALA A 25 6.73 -42.69 15.45
N LEU A 26 6.26 -43.08 16.66
CA LEU A 26 5.18 -42.37 17.35
C LEU A 26 5.60 -40.99 17.85
N MET A 27 6.84 -40.88 18.33
CA MET A 27 7.44 -39.59 18.70
C MET A 27 7.61 -38.69 17.47
N LEU A 28 8.00 -39.27 16.33
CA LEU A 28 8.17 -38.51 15.08
C LEU A 28 6.81 -38.00 14.57
N ILE A 29 5.76 -38.84 14.65
CA ILE A 29 4.40 -38.43 14.31
C ILE A 29 3.92 -37.34 15.27
N PHE A 30 4.16 -37.49 16.57
CA PHE A 30 3.79 -36.48 17.56
C PHE A 30 4.50 -35.15 17.30
N VAL A 31 5.79 -35.18 17.02
CA VAL A 31 6.58 -34.00 16.66
C VAL A 31 6.04 -33.37 15.37
N LEU A 32 5.70 -34.18 14.35
CA LEU A 32 5.11 -33.68 13.11
C LEU A 32 3.74 -33.05 13.34
N VAL A 33 2.88 -33.66 14.17
CA VAL A 33 1.56 -33.09 14.51
C VAL A 33 1.73 -31.80 15.31
N LEU A 34 2.70 -31.75 16.22
CA LEU A 34 3.01 -30.55 17.02
C LEU A 34 3.58 -29.44 16.12
N PHE A 35 4.48 -29.81 15.20
CA PHE A 35 4.98 -28.89 14.18
C PHE A 35 3.84 -28.38 13.28
N TYR A 36 2.94 -29.27 12.87
CA TYR A 36 1.78 -28.89 12.06
C TYR A 36 0.83 -27.96 12.84
N ALA A 37 0.55 -28.24 14.10
CA ALA A 37 -0.29 -27.38 14.95
C ALA A 37 0.35 -26.00 15.20
N VAL A 38 1.67 -26.01 15.45
CA VAL A 38 2.45 -24.77 15.60
C VAL A 38 2.49 -24.01 14.28
N TYR A 39 2.68 -24.72 13.18
CA TYR A 39 2.64 -24.15 11.84
C TYR A 39 1.26 -23.49 11.55
N GLN A 40 0.15 -24.21 11.79
CA GLN A 40 -1.20 -23.70 11.64
C GLN A 40 -1.45 -22.46 12.54
N TYR A 41 -0.89 -22.47 13.74
CA TYR A 41 -1.01 -21.34 14.66
C TYR A 41 -0.24 -20.11 14.15
N TYR A 42 0.97 -20.33 13.62
CA TYR A 42 1.75 -19.26 13.03
C TYR A 42 1.13 -18.74 11.73
N ASP A 43 0.64 -19.61 10.87
CA ASP A 43 -0.08 -19.26 9.63
C ASP A 43 -1.33 -18.40 9.94
N MET A 44 -2.12 -18.81 10.96
CA MET A 44 -3.27 -18.04 11.42
C MET A 44 -2.88 -16.68 12.04
N LEU A 45 -1.78 -16.64 12.80
CA LEU A 45 -1.23 -15.39 13.35
C LEU A 45 -0.73 -14.45 12.23
N GLU A 46 -0.08 -15.02 11.25
CA GLU A 46 0.45 -14.29 10.09
C GLU A 46 -0.69 -13.69 9.27
N VAL A 47 -1.75 -14.47 8.99
CA VAL A 47 -2.96 -13.97 8.34
C VAL A 47 -3.61 -12.84 9.15
N LYS A 48 -3.70 -12.97 10.48
CA LYS A 48 -4.28 -11.92 11.33
C LYS A 48 -3.41 -10.66 11.43
N THR A 49 -2.10 -10.83 11.50
CA THR A 49 -1.20 -9.68 11.52
C THR A 49 -1.14 -8.99 10.16
N ALA A 50 -1.21 -9.76 9.08
CA ALA A 50 -1.34 -9.25 7.73
C ALA A 50 -2.66 -8.49 7.52
N GLU A 51 -3.78 -9.02 8.06
CA GLU A 51 -5.07 -8.33 8.06
C GLU A 51 -5.03 -7.02 8.84
N LEU A 52 -4.37 -7.01 10.01
CA LEU A 52 -4.20 -5.80 10.83
C LEU A 52 -3.28 -4.77 10.14
N LEU A 53 -2.19 -5.22 9.51
CA LEU A 53 -1.31 -4.36 8.72
C LEU A 53 -2.03 -3.79 7.49
N ARG A 54 -2.87 -4.59 6.85
CA ARG A 54 -3.74 -4.10 5.77
C ARG A 54 -4.74 -3.09 6.28
N GLN A 55 -5.41 -3.37 7.39
CA GLN A 55 -6.38 -2.43 7.98
C GLN A 55 -5.69 -1.14 8.41
N SER A 56 -4.48 -1.22 8.98
CA SER A 56 -3.70 -0.02 9.30
C SER A 56 -3.24 0.70 8.03
N GLY A 57 -2.79 -0.02 7.01
CA GLY A 57 -2.44 0.57 5.71
C GLY A 57 -3.64 1.21 5.00
N LEU A 58 -4.81 0.55 5.04
CA LEU A 58 -6.08 1.12 4.56
C LEU A 58 -6.53 2.33 5.40
N LEU A 59 -6.25 2.30 6.71
CA LEU A 59 -6.51 3.44 7.60
C LEU A 59 -5.55 4.59 7.30
N ASP A 60 -4.26 4.31 7.09
CA ASP A 60 -3.26 5.30 6.70
C ASP A 60 -3.54 5.85 5.29
N GLU A 61 -3.92 4.99 4.36
CA GLU A 61 -4.36 5.36 3.02
C GLU A 61 -5.62 6.23 3.08
N LYS A 62 -6.62 5.81 3.85
CA LYS A 62 -7.84 6.60 4.05
C LYS A 62 -7.60 7.87 4.86
N SER A 63 -6.69 7.87 5.85
CA SER A 63 -6.34 9.07 6.59
C SER A 63 -5.60 10.10 5.73
N SER A 64 -4.79 9.62 4.81
CA SER A 64 -4.09 10.44 3.82
C SER A 64 -5.03 10.99 2.74
N GLN A 65 -5.97 10.15 2.23
CA GLN A 65 -7.05 10.57 1.34
C GLN A 65 -7.92 11.64 2.00
N LEU A 66 -8.21 11.46 3.29
CA LEU A 66 -8.97 12.40 4.09
C LEU A 66 -8.22 13.74 4.23
N SER A 67 -6.90 13.69 4.51
CA SER A 67 -6.05 14.89 4.64
C SER A 67 -6.00 15.72 3.35
N LEU A 68 -5.94 15.06 2.18
CA LEU A 68 -5.99 15.73 0.87
C LEU A 68 -7.37 16.34 0.61
N SER A 69 -8.45 15.60 0.92
CA SER A 69 -9.81 16.11 0.78
C SER A 69 -10.07 17.29 1.73
N GLN A 70 -9.44 17.27 2.92
CA GLN A 70 -9.48 18.42 3.83
C GLN A 70 -8.69 19.60 3.27
N GLN A 71 -7.52 19.36 2.67
CA GLN A 71 -6.71 20.40 2.06
C GLN A 71 -7.40 21.01 0.83
N GLU A 72 -8.03 20.16 -0.03
CA GLU A 72 -8.87 20.66 -1.14
C GLU A 72 -10.14 21.38 -0.64
N LEU A 73 -10.74 20.93 0.47
CA LEU A 73 -11.85 21.63 1.11
C LEU A 73 -11.38 22.98 1.66
N GLU A 74 -10.24 23.01 2.33
CA GLU A 74 -9.65 24.24 2.86
C GLU A 74 -9.24 25.21 1.76
N GLU A 75 -8.66 24.71 0.63
CA GLU A 75 -8.42 25.53 -0.56
C GLU A 75 -9.73 26.06 -1.18
N LYS A 76 -10.76 25.21 -1.25
CA LYS A 76 -12.09 25.62 -1.74
C LYS A 76 -12.79 26.57 -0.76
N GLU A 77 -12.67 26.34 0.54
CA GLU A 77 -13.18 27.27 1.56
C GLU A 77 -12.43 28.61 1.52
N ASN A 78 -11.10 28.56 1.36
CA ASN A 78 -10.29 29.77 1.20
C ASN A 78 -10.62 30.51 -0.10
N ALA A 79 -10.79 29.77 -1.21
CA ALA A 79 -11.23 30.33 -2.49
C ALA A 79 -12.67 30.86 -2.42
N LEU A 80 -13.56 30.15 -1.70
CA LEU A 80 -14.94 30.62 -1.45
C LEU A 80 -14.94 31.86 -0.56
N THR A 81 -14.10 31.89 0.48
CA THR A 81 -13.96 33.06 1.39
C THR A 81 -13.39 34.25 0.62
N LEU A 82 -12.40 34.02 -0.27
CA LEU A 82 -11.86 35.07 -1.13
C LEU A 82 -12.90 35.54 -2.16
N ALA A 83 -13.68 34.63 -2.73
CA ALA A 83 -14.78 34.97 -3.64
C ALA A 83 -15.90 35.72 -2.90
N GLN A 84 -16.21 35.32 -1.65
CA GLN A 84 -17.15 36.00 -0.80
C GLN A 84 -16.64 37.41 -0.45
N GLN A 85 -15.38 37.55 -0.05
CA GLN A 85 -14.75 38.83 0.21
C GLN A 85 -14.77 39.77 -1.00
N THR A 86 -14.47 39.18 -2.20
CA THR A 86 -14.56 39.96 -3.45
C THR A 86 -15.99 40.33 -3.82
N LEU A 87 -17.00 39.51 -3.44
CA LEU A 87 -18.41 39.84 -3.56
C LEU A 87 -18.84 40.96 -2.57
N ASP A 88 -18.42 40.82 -1.31
CA ASP A 88 -18.69 41.82 -0.27
C ASP A 88 -18.03 43.19 -0.60
N ASP A 89 -16.77 43.14 -1.14
CA ASP A 89 -16.10 44.34 -1.64
C ASP A 89 -16.82 44.95 -2.86
N LYS A 90 -17.34 44.11 -3.76
CA LYS A 90 -18.16 44.58 -4.89
C LYS A 90 -19.53 45.10 -4.44
N GLU A 91 -20.17 44.47 -3.42
CA GLU A 91 -21.39 44.97 -2.82
C GLU A 91 -21.18 46.29 -2.06
N ALA A 92 -20.06 46.40 -1.31
CA ALA A 92 -19.67 47.66 -0.65
C ALA A 92 -19.36 48.74 -1.69
N GLN A 93 -18.70 48.38 -2.80
CA GLN A 93 -18.43 49.28 -3.91
C GLN A 93 -19.72 49.67 -4.66
N LEU A 94 -20.64 48.70 -4.86
CA LEU A 94 -21.98 48.94 -5.41
C LEU A 94 -22.83 49.84 -4.51
N ASN A 95 -22.81 49.63 -3.19
CA ASN A 95 -23.48 50.47 -2.24
C ASN A 95 -22.90 51.88 -2.22
N SER A 96 -21.57 52.03 -2.29
CA SER A 96 -20.90 53.33 -2.40
C SER A 96 -21.23 54.02 -3.73
N GLN A 97 -21.30 53.24 -4.83
CA GLN A 97 -21.72 53.79 -6.14
C GLN A 97 -23.22 54.15 -6.17
N SER A 98 -24.07 53.31 -5.48
CA SER A 98 -25.49 53.60 -5.33
C SER A 98 -25.73 54.88 -4.55
N LEU A 99 -24.98 55.10 -3.47
CA LEU A 99 -25.03 56.37 -2.70
C LEU A 99 -24.56 57.56 -3.55
N LYS A 100 -23.46 57.40 -4.31
CA LYS A 100 -23.00 58.45 -5.24
C LYS A 100 -23.99 58.69 -6.37
N LEU A 101 -24.63 57.59 -6.87
CA LEU A 101 -25.68 57.72 -7.89
C LEU A 101 -26.89 58.49 -7.31
N THR A 102 -27.27 58.21 -6.05
CA THR A 102 -28.36 58.89 -5.36
C THR A 102 -28.03 60.37 -5.13
N GLU A 103 -26.76 60.68 -4.77
CA GLU A 103 -26.30 62.08 -4.69
C GLU A 103 -26.34 62.81 -6.05
N THR A 104 -25.86 62.12 -7.13
CA THR A 104 -25.90 62.70 -8.47
C THR A 104 -27.33 62.80 -9.03
N GLU A 105 -28.23 61.84 -8.71
CA GLU A 105 -29.64 61.94 -9.03
C GLU A 105 -30.33 63.12 -8.29
N GLN A 106 -29.98 63.32 -7.00
CA GLN A 106 -30.49 64.45 -6.25
C GLN A 106 -29.97 65.80 -6.78
N GLU A 107 -28.70 65.87 -7.18
CA GLU A 107 -28.11 67.01 -7.85
C GLU A 107 -28.77 67.26 -9.20
N LEU A 108 -29.02 66.22 -9.98
CA LEU A 108 -29.74 66.25 -11.26
C LEU A 108 -31.21 66.66 -11.09
N ILE A 109 -31.87 66.24 -10.01
CA ILE A 109 -33.22 66.68 -9.67
C ILE A 109 -33.22 68.19 -9.33
N ASN A 110 -32.17 68.65 -8.62
CA ASN A 110 -31.97 70.06 -8.32
C ASN A 110 -31.60 70.88 -9.59
N GLU A 111 -30.84 70.28 -10.51
CA GLU A 111 -30.54 70.92 -11.81
C GLU A 111 -31.71 70.81 -12.81
N LYS A 112 -32.54 69.75 -12.76
CA LYS A 112 -33.81 69.63 -13.51
C LYS A 112 -34.79 70.73 -13.21
N ALA A 113 -34.70 71.32 -12.07
CA ALA A 113 -35.46 72.50 -11.72
C ALA A 113 -35.07 73.72 -12.60
N LYS A 114 -33.99 73.64 -13.36
CA LYS A 114 -33.48 74.64 -14.28
C LYS A 114 -33.63 74.38 -15.78
N LEU A 115 -34.50 73.51 -16.18
CA LEU A 115 -35.20 73.54 -17.46
C LEU A 115 -34.41 73.41 -18.78
N LEU A 116 -33.29 72.77 -18.96
CA LEU A 116 -32.72 72.72 -20.31
C LEU A 116 -31.88 71.45 -20.64
N LEU A 117 -31.97 70.40 -19.82
CA LEU A 117 -31.01 69.28 -20.01
C LEU A 117 -31.66 67.88 -20.13
N GLN A 118 -32.94 67.80 -20.50
CA GLN A 118 -33.60 66.45 -20.65
C GLN A 118 -33.00 65.56 -21.75
N GLU A 119 -32.50 66.14 -22.81
CA GLU A 119 -31.95 65.37 -23.95
C GLU A 119 -30.53 64.84 -23.65
N ASP A 120 -29.67 65.61 -22.99
CA ASP A 120 -28.31 65.19 -22.65
C ASP A 120 -28.29 64.13 -21.56
N THR A 121 -29.26 64.22 -20.61
CA THR A 121 -29.39 63.24 -19.53
C THR A 121 -29.93 61.89 -20.02
N LEU A 122 -30.80 61.88 -21.03
CA LEU A 122 -31.30 60.66 -21.67
C LEU A 122 -30.20 59.92 -22.45
N ASN A 123 -29.36 60.66 -23.16
CA ASN A 123 -28.22 60.12 -23.88
C ASN A 123 -27.17 59.54 -22.91
N ALA A 124 -26.90 60.26 -21.83
CA ALA A 124 -25.96 59.79 -20.77
C ALA A 124 -26.47 58.53 -20.04
N LEU A 125 -27.81 58.39 -19.91
CA LEU A 125 -28.42 57.22 -19.28
C LEU A 125 -28.38 56.00 -20.24
N GLN A 126 -28.59 56.26 -21.55
CA GLN A 126 -28.49 55.20 -22.58
C GLN A 126 -27.05 54.70 -22.74
N GLU A 127 -26.06 55.60 -22.73
CA GLU A 127 -24.65 55.16 -22.75
C GLU A 127 -24.28 54.36 -21.49
N LYS A 128 -24.83 54.73 -20.34
CA LYS A 128 -24.60 54.03 -19.06
C LYS A 128 -25.28 52.67 -19.04
N LEU A 129 -26.46 52.52 -19.66
CA LEU A 129 -27.15 51.24 -19.81
C LEU A 129 -26.37 50.32 -20.75
N ALA A 130 -25.87 50.87 -21.89
CA ALA A 130 -25.02 50.10 -22.79
C ALA A 130 -23.70 49.68 -22.15
N ALA A 131 -23.10 50.51 -21.30
CA ALA A 131 -21.91 50.17 -20.56
C ALA A 131 -22.19 49.07 -19.50
N GLN A 132 -23.32 49.17 -18.76
CA GLN A 132 -23.72 48.13 -17.81
C GLN A 132 -24.12 46.80 -18.49
N GLU A 133 -24.77 46.88 -19.66
CA GLU A 133 -25.04 45.67 -20.46
C GLU A 133 -23.74 45.01 -20.97
N SER A 134 -22.76 45.84 -21.34
CA SER A 134 -21.41 45.34 -21.71
C SER A 134 -20.67 44.70 -20.53
N GLU A 135 -20.77 45.33 -19.37
CA GLU A 135 -20.17 44.84 -18.12
C GLU A 135 -20.84 43.54 -17.65
N LEU A 136 -22.17 43.49 -17.70
CA LEU A 136 -22.95 42.29 -17.41
C LEU A 136 -22.63 41.15 -18.42
N SER A 137 -22.45 41.50 -19.67
CA SER A 137 -22.03 40.53 -20.70
C SER A 137 -20.62 39.99 -20.43
N SER A 138 -19.68 40.85 -20.06
CA SER A 138 -18.33 40.44 -19.75
C SER A 138 -18.28 39.60 -18.45
N ALA A 139 -19.07 39.94 -17.44
CA ALA A 139 -19.19 39.16 -16.21
C ALA A 139 -19.82 37.77 -16.47
N ARG A 140 -20.78 37.69 -17.41
CA ARG A 140 -21.34 36.39 -17.84
C ARG A 140 -20.31 35.53 -18.57
N VAL A 141 -19.54 36.10 -19.47
CA VAL A 141 -18.48 35.36 -20.17
C VAL A 141 -17.44 34.83 -19.18
N SER A 142 -17.01 35.65 -18.23
CA SER A 142 -16.06 35.20 -17.21
C SER A 142 -16.63 34.12 -16.27
N LEU A 143 -17.95 34.18 -16.02
CA LEU A 143 -18.64 33.13 -15.23
C LEU A 143 -18.73 31.82 -16.04
N ASP A 144 -19.04 31.91 -17.34
CA ASP A 144 -19.10 30.74 -18.20
C ASP A 144 -17.69 30.11 -18.39
N GLU A 145 -16.65 30.95 -18.50
CA GLU A 145 -15.26 30.48 -18.52
C GLU A 145 -14.86 29.81 -17.18
N ALA A 146 -15.24 30.39 -16.05
CA ALA A 146 -14.98 29.82 -14.75
C ALA A 146 -15.75 28.50 -14.53
N LEU A 147 -16.99 28.42 -14.99
CA LEU A 147 -17.79 27.20 -14.98
C LEU A 147 -17.18 26.11 -15.89
N ALA A 148 -16.74 26.49 -17.08
CA ALA A 148 -16.04 25.56 -18.00
C ALA A 148 -14.72 25.06 -17.40
N ALA A 149 -13.94 25.95 -16.76
CA ALA A 149 -12.74 25.58 -16.05
C ALA A 149 -13.03 24.62 -14.87
N GLN A 150 -14.06 24.90 -14.10
CA GLN A 150 -14.51 24.04 -13.00
C GLN A 150 -14.98 22.68 -13.50
N GLN A 151 -15.74 22.62 -14.59
CA GLN A 151 -16.16 21.37 -15.21
C GLN A 151 -14.97 20.57 -15.74
N SER A 152 -13.99 21.25 -16.35
CA SER A 152 -12.75 20.61 -16.79
C SER A 152 -11.95 20.02 -15.62
N GLN A 153 -11.85 20.75 -14.52
CA GLN A 153 -11.18 20.31 -13.32
C GLN A 153 -11.91 19.12 -12.66
N GLN A 154 -13.24 19.19 -12.64
CA GLN A 154 -14.06 18.08 -12.15
C GLN A 154 -13.86 16.81 -13.00
N ALA A 155 -13.87 16.95 -14.33
CA ALA A 155 -13.62 15.84 -15.25
C ALA A 155 -12.21 15.26 -15.08
N GLN A 156 -11.20 16.10 -14.80
CA GLN A 156 -9.85 15.64 -14.47
C GLN A 156 -9.81 14.84 -13.17
N LEU A 157 -10.49 15.32 -12.14
CA LEU A 157 -10.59 14.62 -10.85
C LEU A 157 -11.29 13.26 -11.00
N GLU A 158 -12.39 13.20 -11.76
CA GLU A 158 -13.09 11.96 -12.06
C GLU A 158 -12.22 10.98 -12.86
N ALA A 159 -11.46 11.48 -13.83
CA ALA A 159 -10.52 10.67 -14.59
C ALA A 159 -9.36 10.13 -13.72
N GLN A 160 -8.84 10.95 -12.82
CA GLN A 160 -7.83 10.53 -11.84
C GLN A 160 -8.39 9.51 -10.85
N GLN A 161 -9.62 9.71 -10.36
CA GLN A 161 -10.29 8.75 -9.49
C GLN A 161 -10.50 7.40 -10.20
N ALA A 162 -10.97 7.42 -11.45
CA ALA A 162 -11.14 6.20 -12.23
C ALA A 162 -9.81 5.47 -12.50
N GLN A 163 -8.71 6.21 -12.66
CA GLN A 163 -7.38 5.64 -12.80
C GLN A 163 -6.90 5.00 -11.49
N LEU A 164 -7.15 5.65 -10.36
CA LEU A 164 -6.90 5.13 -9.01
C LEU A 164 -7.67 3.83 -8.76
N ASP A 165 -8.97 3.84 -9.03
CA ASP A 165 -9.84 2.66 -8.85
C ASP A 165 -9.35 1.49 -9.70
N LYS A 166 -8.88 1.78 -10.92
CA LYS A 166 -8.27 0.78 -11.79
C LYS A 166 -6.98 0.21 -11.20
N LEU A 167 -6.08 1.04 -10.67
CA LEU A 167 -4.81 0.59 -10.07
C LEU A 167 -5.06 -0.22 -8.79
N VAL A 168 -5.97 0.22 -7.94
CA VAL A 168 -6.41 -0.52 -6.76
C VAL A 168 -7.04 -1.85 -7.16
N GLY A 169 -7.87 -1.86 -8.20
CA GLY A 169 -8.46 -3.07 -8.76
C GLY A 169 -7.41 -4.05 -9.30
N VAL A 170 -6.40 -3.55 -10.00
CA VAL A 170 -5.27 -4.38 -10.49
C VAL A 170 -4.48 -4.97 -9.33
N LYS A 171 -4.17 -4.17 -8.29
CA LYS A 171 -3.47 -4.67 -7.10
C LYS A 171 -4.25 -5.78 -6.43
N SER A 172 -5.55 -5.57 -6.21
CA SER A 172 -6.43 -6.60 -5.63
C SER A 172 -6.49 -7.86 -6.48
N ALA A 173 -6.57 -7.71 -7.81
CA ALA A 173 -6.56 -8.86 -8.72
C ALA A 173 -5.25 -9.64 -8.67
N ILE A 174 -4.11 -8.96 -8.61
CA ILE A 174 -2.79 -9.60 -8.42
C ILE A 174 -2.78 -10.40 -7.12
N ILE A 175 -3.22 -9.79 -6.01
CA ILE A 175 -3.24 -10.44 -4.69
C ILE A 175 -4.14 -11.68 -4.71
N GLU A 176 -5.35 -11.58 -5.27
CA GLU A 176 -6.25 -12.72 -5.40
C GLU A 176 -5.65 -13.85 -6.24
N GLU A 177 -4.96 -13.52 -7.32
CA GLU A 177 -4.34 -14.52 -8.18
C GLU A 177 -3.11 -15.16 -7.51
N LEU A 178 -2.32 -14.37 -6.76
CA LEU A 178 -1.25 -14.88 -5.91
C LEU A 178 -1.79 -15.86 -4.85
N VAL A 179 -2.85 -15.48 -4.14
CA VAL A 179 -3.49 -16.35 -3.14
C VAL A 179 -3.96 -17.65 -3.79
N ARG A 180 -4.61 -17.59 -4.96
CA ARG A 180 -5.07 -18.77 -5.70
C ARG A 180 -3.91 -19.64 -6.19
N ALA A 181 -2.87 -19.04 -6.76
CA ALA A 181 -1.71 -19.76 -7.28
C ALA A 181 -0.98 -20.50 -6.15
N LEU A 182 -0.82 -19.84 -4.99
CA LEU A 182 -0.16 -20.42 -3.83
C LEU A 182 -1.00 -21.51 -3.15
N ALA A 183 -2.30 -21.32 -3.05
CA ALA A 183 -3.21 -22.37 -2.55
C ALA A 183 -3.18 -23.65 -3.41
N ASN A 184 -3.14 -23.48 -4.73
CA ASN A 184 -3.06 -24.58 -5.68
C ASN A 184 -1.70 -25.31 -5.66
N SER A 185 -0.64 -24.62 -5.25
CA SER A 185 0.72 -25.18 -5.17
C SER A 185 0.98 -26.02 -3.92
N ASN A 186 -0.04 -26.21 -3.08
CA ASN A 186 0.04 -26.99 -1.82
C ASN A 186 1.22 -26.56 -0.91
N ILE A 187 1.53 -25.26 -0.91
CA ILE A 187 2.67 -24.68 -0.21
C ILE A 187 2.29 -24.45 1.26
N ASN A 188 2.81 -25.33 2.11
CA ASN A 188 2.70 -25.19 3.57
C ASN A 188 3.84 -24.30 4.07
N GLY A 189 3.54 -23.23 4.81
CA GLY A 189 4.56 -22.39 5.46
C GLY A 189 4.71 -20.97 4.97
N ALA A 190 3.89 -20.55 4.00
CA ALA A 190 3.76 -19.16 3.62
C ALA A 190 2.32 -18.69 3.75
N SER A 191 2.13 -17.45 4.12
CA SER A 191 0.86 -16.74 4.00
C SER A 191 1.04 -15.52 3.11
N VAL A 192 0.03 -15.25 2.31
CA VAL A 192 -0.08 -13.97 1.60
C VAL A 192 -0.81 -13.02 2.51
N ASP A 193 -0.19 -11.90 2.83
CA ASP A 193 -0.88 -10.84 3.54
C ASP A 193 -1.75 -10.02 2.59
N ASP A 194 -2.57 -9.15 3.14
CA ASP A 194 -3.49 -8.32 2.37
C ASP A 194 -2.80 -7.28 1.48
N SER A 195 -1.52 -7.06 1.66
CA SER A 195 -0.70 -6.24 0.77
C SER A 195 -0.16 -7.03 -0.43
N GLY A 196 -0.36 -8.36 -0.44
CA GLY A 196 0.26 -9.29 -1.38
C GLY A 196 1.68 -9.70 -1.01
N ALA A 197 2.13 -9.33 0.19
CA ALA A 197 3.43 -9.74 0.69
C ALA A 197 3.37 -11.17 1.24
N ILE A 198 4.42 -11.91 0.97
CA ILE A 198 4.58 -13.28 1.45
C ILE A 198 5.51 -13.27 2.64
N VAL A 199 5.02 -13.76 3.75
CA VAL A 199 5.74 -13.83 5.01
C VAL A 199 6.02 -15.27 5.36
N PHE A 200 7.25 -15.57 5.72
CA PHE A 200 7.66 -16.90 6.18
C PHE A 200 8.65 -16.81 7.33
N SER A 201 8.53 -17.75 8.26
CA SER A 201 9.38 -17.82 9.44
C SER A 201 10.84 -18.01 9.06
N THR A 202 11.73 -17.22 9.68
CA THR A 202 13.17 -17.41 9.54
C THR A 202 13.63 -18.80 10.01
N GLU A 203 12.97 -19.38 10.99
CA GLU A 203 13.35 -20.68 11.56
C GLU A 203 13.20 -21.84 10.56
N MET A 204 12.25 -21.70 9.62
CA MET A 204 12.09 -22.64 8.52
C MET A 204 13.26 -22.53 7.53
N MET A 205 13.74 -21.32 7.29
CA MET A 205 14.72 -21.02 6.25
C MET A 205 16.16 -21.13 6.70
N PHE A 206 16.46 -20.79 7.97
CA PHE A 206 17.80 -20.62 8.50
C PHE A 206 17.94 -21.22 9.89
N ASP A 207 19.15 -21.57 10.28
CA ASP A 207 19.47 -21.85 11.66
C ASP A 207 19.62 -20.55 12.46
N VAL A 208 19.59 -20.68 13.78
CA VAL A 208 19.73 -19.55 14.71
C VAL A 208 21.06 -18.83 14.41
N ASN A 209 21.01 -17.52 14.28
CA ASN A 209 22.16 -16.66 13.97
C ASN A 209 22.92 -17.04 12.68
N ARG A 210 22.26 -17.73 11.76
CA ARG A 210 22.82 -18.08 10.45
C ARG A 210 22.02 -17.43 9.32
N SER A 211 22.69 -17.24 8.19
CA SER A 211 22.12 -16.82 6.91
C SER A 211 22.29 -17.86 5.80
N THR A 212 22.71 -19.09 6.16
CA THR A 212 22.77 -20.19 5.21
C THR A 212 21.40 -20.85 5.13
N LEU A 213 20.86 -20.96 3.92
CA LEU A 213 19.56 -21.60 3.69
C LEU A 213 19.62 -23.09 4.01
N LYS A 214 18.62 -23.54 4.74
CA LYS A 214 18.37 -24.97 5.02
C LYS A 214 17.73 -25.64 3.79
N ASP A 215 17.87 -26.93 3.68
CA ASP A 215 17.25 -27.69 2.58
C ASP A 215 15.72 -27.55 2.56
N VAL A 216 15.10 -27.47 3.74
CA VAL A 216 13.65 -27.17 3.86
C VAL A 216 13.32 -25.80 3.27
N GLY A 217 14.14 -24.79 3.54
CA GLY A 217 13.98 -23.45 2.97
C GLY A 217 14.17 -23.44 1.45
N LYS A 218 15.17 -24.18 0.94
CA LYS A 218 15.37 -24.33 -0.50
C LYS A 218 14.18 -25.04 -1.15
N ALA A 219 13.69 -26.12 -0.56
CA ALA A 219 12.51 -26.84 -1.05
C ALA A 219 11.27 -25.94 -1.08
N PHE A 220 11.09 -25.13 -0.05
CA PHE A 220 10.02 -24.12 0.00
C PHE A 220 10.15 -23.12 -1.15
N LEU A 221 11.32 -22.52 -1.34
CA LEU A 221 11.57 -21.56 -2.42
C LEU A 221 11.34 -22.18 -3.80
N ASN A 222 11.73 -23.43 -4.00
CA ASN A 222 11.51 -24.15 -5.25
C ASN A 222 10.03 -24.34 -5.58
N SER A 223 9.18 -24.45 -4.58
CA SER A 223 7.74 -24.57 -4.77
C SER A 223 7.04 -23.21 -4.89
N PHE A 224 7.53 -22.23 -4.14
CA PHE A 224 6.88 -20.93 -4.00
C PHE A 224 7.23 -19.95 -5.15
N ILE A 225 8.53 -19.77 -5.42
CA ILE A 225 9.00 -18.72 -6.32
C ILE A 225 8.46 -18.85 -7.76
N PRO A 226 8.36 -20.06 -8.34
CA PRO A 226 7.78 -20.19 -9.68
C PRO A 226 6.35 -19.64 -9.74
N ALA A 227 5.48 -20.08 -8.83
CA ALA A 227 4.09 -19.65 -8.80
C ALA A 227 3.95 -18.13 -8.56
N TYR A 228 4.79 -17.57 -7.70
CA TYR A 228 4.81 -16.15 -7.42
C TYR A 228 5.24 -15.31 -8.62
N LEU A 229 6.32 -15.72 -9.28
CA LEU A 229 6.84 -15.01 -10.44
C LEU A 229 5.96 -15.20 -11.69
N ASP A 230 5.35 -16.35 -11.87
CA ASP A 230 4.41 -16.61 -12.96
C ASP A 230 3.23 -15.63 -12.93
N VAL A 231 2.72 -15.31 -11.74
CA VAL A 231 1.68 -14.29 -11.60
C VAL A 231 2.24 -12.89 -11.89
N LEU A 232 3.30 -12.48 -11.19
CA LEU A 232 3.80 -11.10 -11.27
C LEU A 232 4.44 -10.75 -12.61
N MET A 233 5.02 -11.73 -13.29
CA MET A 233 5.67 -11.56 -14.59
C MET A 233 4.77 -11.92 -15.78
N SER A 234 3.49 -12.27 -15.52
CA SER A 234 2.53 -12.55 -16.58
C SER A 234 2.30 -11.31 -17.46
N ASP A 235 1.87 -11.53 -18.70
CA ASP A 235 1.55 -10.44 -19.64
C ASP A 235 0.48 -9.48 -19.09
N ASN A 236 -0.41 -9.99 -18.23
CA ASN A 236 -1.46 -9.19 -17.61
C ASN A 236 -0.94 -8.20 -16.57
N TYR A 237 0.08 -8.56 -15.80
CA TYR A 237 0.50 -7.81 -14.61
C TYR A 237 1.92 -7.24 -14.69
N SER A 238 2.78 -7.79 -15.53
CA SER A 238 4.21 -7.43 -15.58
C SER A 238 4.47 -5.95 -15.85
N GLN A 239 3.56 -5.26 -16.54
CA GLN A 239 3.64 -3.83 -16.82
C GLN A 239 3.33 -2.96 -15.59
N TYR A 240 2.65 -3.50 -14.60
CA TYR A 240 2.26 -2.80 -13.37
C TYR A 240 3.23 -3.04 -12.22
N VAL A 241 4.09 -4.06 -12.29
CA VAL A 241 5.05 -4.41 -11.24
C VAL A 241 6.38 -3.73 -11.52
N SER A 242 6.76 -2.79 -10.66
CA SER A 242 8.04 -2.07 -10.76
C SER A 242 9.17 -2.78 -10.01
N GLN A 243 8.85 -3.46 -8.92
CA GLN A 243 9.87 -4.00 -8.04
C GLN A 243 9.40 -5.22 -7.29
N ILE A 244 10.30 -6.16 -7.08
CA ILE A 244 10.16 -7.26 -6.11
C ILE A 244 11.17 -7.03 -5.00
N ILE A 245 10.70 -7.04 -3.76
CA ILE A 245 11.50 -6.68 -2.59
C ILE A 245 11.57 -7.90 -1.67
N ILE A 246 12.79 -8.32 -1.33
CA ILE A 246 13.03 -9.36 -0.33
C ILE A 246 13.54 -8.68 0.93
N GLU A 247 12.79 -8.77 2.00
CA GLU A 247 13.13 -8.15 3.30
C GLU A 247 13.43 -9.21 4.35
N GLY A 248 14.52 -9.03 5.07
CA GLY A 248 14.83 -9.81 6.26
C GLY A 248 14.50 -9.02 7.52
N HIS A 249 13.86 -9.66 8.49
CA HIS A 249 13.55 -9.10 9.79
C HIS A 249 14.12 -9.97 10.90
N THR A 250 14.44 -9.35 12.03
CA THR A 250 14.88 -10.03 13.24
C THR A 250 13.94 -9.71 14.41
N ASP A 251 14.12 -10.41 15.50
CA ASP A 251 13.62 -9.99 16.80
C ASP A 251 14.48 -8.87 17.39
N THR A 252 14.13 -8.45 18.61
CA THR A 252 14.80 -7.37 19.34
C THR A 252 16.04 -7.82 20.13
N ASP A 253 16.42 -9.09 20.06
CA ASP A 253 17.62 -9.59 20.71
C ASP A 253 18.88 -9.12 19.98
N GLY A 254 19.85 -8.58 20.73
CA GLY A 254 21.10 -8.07 20.19
C GLY A 254 21.05 -6.60 19.77
N THR A 255 22.08 -6.15 19.04
CA THR A 255 22.17 -4.76 18.62
C THR A 255 21.49 -4.54 17.26
N PHE A 256 21.01 -3.31 17.02
CA PHE A 256 20.40 -2.94 15.76
C PHE A 256 21.31 -3.24 14.56
N LEU A 257 22.59 -2.89 14.65
CA LEU A 257 23.56 -3.07 13.54
C LEU A 257 23.85 -4.56 13.25
N THR A 258 23.99 -5.37 14.30
CA THR A 258 24.17 -6.82 14.14
C THR A 258 22.95 -7.46 13.49
N ASN A 259 21.77 -7.06 13.95
CA ASN A 259 20.51 -7.52 13.37
C ASN A 259 20.27 -6.99 11.96
N MET A 260 20.73 -5.77 11.68
CA MET A 260 20.69 -5.20 10.32
C MET A 260 21.52 -6.06 9.36
N GLN A 261 22.75 -6.38 9.75
CA GLN A 261 23.62 -7.24 8.93
C GLN A 261 23.00 -8.64 8.75
N LEU A 262 22.56 -9.27 9.86
CA LEU A 262 21.96 -10.61 9.78
C LEU A 262 20.71 -10.65 8.92
N SER A 263 19.82 -9.65 9.04
CA SER A 263 18.61 -9.55 8.25
C SER A 263 18.92 -9.32 6.76
N GLN A 264 19.91 -8.48 6.46
CA GLN A 264 20.39 -8.25 5.10
C GLN A 264 20.98 -9.52 4.48
N ASP A 265 21.84 -10.23 5.23
CA ASP A 265 22.48 -11.46 4.76
C ASP A 265 21.46 -12.56 4.49
N ARG A 266 20.39 -12.65 5.29
CA ARG A 266 19.31 -13.61 5.09
C ARG A 266 18.50 -13.31 3.84
N ALA A 267 18.09 -12.06 3.66
CA ALA A 267 17.38 -11.64 2.47
C ALA A 267 18.23 -11.85 1.20
N TYR A 268 19.54 -11.52 1.28
CA TYR A 268 20.48 -11.76 0.20
C TYR A 268 20.68 -13.25 -0.10
N ALA A 269 20.72 -14.11 0.92
CA ALA A 269 20.85 -15.54 0.73
C ALA A 269 19.66 -16.14 -0.02
N VAL A 270 18.44 -15.63 0.20
CA VAL A 270 17.26 -16.00 -0.58
C VAL A 270 17.44 -15.62 -2.04
N LEU A 271 17.78 -14.37 -2.33
CA LEU A 271 18.00 -13.90 -3.70
C LEU A 271 19.11 -14.70 -4.40
N ARG A 272 20.24 -14.87 -3.71
CA ARG A 272 21.39 -15.64 -4.25
C ARG A 272 21.00 -17.05 -4.62
N TYR A 273 20.17 -17.70 -3.82
CA TYR A 273 19.67 -19.04 -4.14
C TYR A 273 18.78 -19.04 -5.38
N ILE A 274 17.81 -18.12 -5.45
CA ILE A 274 16.89 -18.00 -6.58
C ILE A 274 17.65 -17.77 -7.91
N LEU A 275 18.71 -16.99 -7.87
CA LEU A 275 19.51 -16.69 -9.06
C LEU A 275 20.59 -17.74 -9.34
N SER A 276 20.82 -18.69 -8.43
CA SER A 276 21.84 -19.73 -8.61
C SER A 276 21.45 -20.77 -9.68
N SER A 277 22.42 -21.57 -10.10
CA SER A 277 22.19 -22.72 -10.96
C SER A 277 21.50 -23.88 -10.23
N GLU A 278 21.52 -23.90 -8.90
CA GLU A 278 20.79 -24.91 -8.11
C GLU A 278 19.27 -24.71 -8.21
N PHE A 279 18.83 -23.46 -8.42
CA PHE A 279 17.42 -23.15 -8.55
C PHE A 279 16.97 -23.30 -9.99
N THR A 280 16.22 -24.37 -10.26
CA THR A 280 15.72 -24.70 -11.60
C THR A 280 14.23 -24.42 -11.80
N GLY A 281 13.58 -23.80 -10.80
CA GLY A 281 12.13 -23.56 -10.82
C GLY A 281 11.68 -22.49 -11.81
N ILE A 282 12.59 -21.64 -12.30
CA ILE A 282 12.29 -20.58 -13.28
C ILE A 282 13.31 -20.59 -14.41
N SER A 283 12.93 -20.06 -15.57
CA SER A 283 13.81 -19.94 -16.73
C SER A 283 14.92 -18.91 -16.52
N ASP A 284 16.00 -19.01 -17.29
CA ASP A 284 17.08 -18.02 -17.26
C ASP A 284 16.57 -16.62 -17.66
N ALA A 285 15.65 -16.52 -18.61
CA ALA A 285 15.00 -15.27 -18.96
C ALA A 285 14.21 -14.66 -17.78
N ALA A 286 13.53 -15.48 -16.98
CA ALA A 286 12.86 -15.01 -15.77
C ALA A 286 13.86 -14.56 -14.69
N LYS A 287 15.03 -15.22 -14.57
CA LYS A 287 16.11 -14.77 -13.70
C LYS A 287 16.69 -13.42 -14.14
N GLU A 288 16.93 -13.24 -15.44
CA GLU A 288 17.40 -11.95 -16.00
C GLU A 288 16.39 -10.82 -15.74
N ARG A 289 15.10 -11.09 -15.95
CA ARG A 289 14.06 -10.09 -15.65
C ARG A 289 13.97 -9.79 -14.16
N LEU A 290 14.06 -10.82 -13.31
CA LEU A 290 14.08 -10.64 -11.85
C LEU A 290 15.24 -9.73 -11.42
N GLN A 291 16.43 -9.89 -12.00
CA GLN A 291 17.59 -9.04 -11.69
C GLN A 291 17.35 -7.56 -11.97
N GLN A 292 16.45 -7.22 -12.90
CA GLN A 292 16.15 -5.81 -13.24
C GLN A 292 15.24 -5.15 -12.22
N ILE A 293 14.41 -5.94 -11.51
CA ILE A 293 13.34 -5.42 -10.65
C ILE A 293 13.47 -5.84 -9.18
N VAL A 294 14.43 -6.70 -8.83
CA VAL A 294 14.57 -7.19 -7.46
C VAL A 294 15.45 -6.29 -6.62
N THR A 295 15.05 -6.10 -5.37
CA THR A 295 15.87 -5.48 -4.32
C THR A 295 15.88 -6.35 -3.07
N VAL A 296 16.90 -6.16 -2.25
CA VAL A 296 17.11 -6.90 -1.00
C VAL A 296 17.34 -5.93 0.13
N ASN A 297 16.55 -6.03 1.19
CA ASN A 297 16.60 -5.11 2.32
C ASN A 297 16.73 -5.86 3.65
N GLY A 298 17.71 -5.46 4.46
CA GLY A 298 17.75 -5.78 5.88
C GLY A 298 16.89 -4.77 6.65
N ARG A 299 16.02 -5.23 7.52
CA ARG A 299 15.11 -4.39 8.32
C ARG A 299 15.46 -4.41 9.81
N SER A 300 16.43 -5.26 10.22
CA SER A 300 16.71 -5.44 11.64
C SER A 300 15.42 -5.74 12.42
N TYR A 301 15.22 -5.09 13.55
CA TYR A 301 13.99 -5.10 14.33
C TYR A 301 13.18 -3.78 14.22
N SER A 302 13.30 -3.05 13.11
CA SER A 302 12.58 -1.78 12.93
C SER A 302 11.06 -1.94 12.75
N ASP A 303 10.60 -3.16 12.51
CA ASP A 303 9.19 -3.49 12.28
C ASP A 303 8.84 -4.79 13.03
N PRO A 304 8.77 -4.76 14.38
CA PRO A 304 8.48 -5.94 15.18
C PRO A 304 6.99 -6.27 15.12
N ILE A 305 6.69 -7.56 15.23
CA ILE A 305 5.32 -8.04 15.40
C ILE A 305 5.03 -8.12 16.89
N TYR A 306 3.83 -7.67 17.28
CA TYR A 306 3.40 -7.65 18.66
C TYR A 306 2.35 -8.72 18.93
N ASN A 307 2.31 -9.22 20.15
CA ASN A 307 1.24 -10.04 20.69
C ASN A 307 0.06 -9.14 21.12
N ASP A 308 -1.08 -9.75 21.41
CA ASP A 308 -2.28 -9.03 21.87
C ASP A 308 -2.07 -8.29 23.19
N ASP A 309 -1.10 -8.71 24.01
CA ASP A 309 -0.72 -8.07 25.27
C ASP A 309 0.25 -6.88 25.12
N GLY A 310 0.61 -6.54 23.88
CA GLY A 310 1.55 -5.48 23.54
C GLY A 310 3.03 -5.87 23.66
N SER A 311 3.34 -7.10 24.04
CA SER A 311 4.72 -7.61 24.04
C SER A 311 5.18 -7.94 22.61
N VAL A 312 6.49 -7.85 22.34
CA VAL A 312 7.03 -8.24 21.04
C VAL A 312 6.93 -9.75 20.85
N ASN A 313 6.31 -10.17 19.77
CA ASN A 313 6.34 -11.55 19.34
C ASN A 313 7.69 -11.85 18.66
N MET A 314 8.64 -12.33 19.43
CA MET A 314 10.01 -12.59 18.98
C MET A 314 10.04 -13.59 17.81
N ALA A 315 9.23 -14.65 17.87
CA ALA A 315 9.20 -15.68 16.84
C ALA A 315 8.62 -15.16 15.53
N ALA A 316 7.50 -14.46 15.57
CA ALA A 316 6.87 -13.87 14.39
C ALA A 316 7.69 -12.72 13.80
N SER A 317 8.43 -11.99 14.65
CA SER A 317 9.33 -10.92 14.22
C SER A 317 10.51 -11.46 13.41
N ARG A 318 10.99 -12.66 13.70
CA ARG A 318 12.02 -13.35 12.91
C ARG A 318 11.42 -13.92 11.61
N ARG A 319 11.33 -13.09 10.59
CA ARG A 319 10.70 -13.43 9.32
C ARG A 319 11.50 -12.97 8.11
N VAL A 320 11.23 -13.56 6.99
CA VAL A 320 11.59 -13.02 5.67
C VAL A 320 10.28 -12.69 4.94
N VAL A 321 10.27 -11.56 4.29
CA VAL A 321 9.10 -11.05 3.56
C VAL A 321 9.50 -10.90 2.09
N ILE A 322 8.71 -11.45 1.18
CA ILE A 322 8.81 -11.14 -0.25
C ILE A 322 7.56 -10.37 -0.64
N LYS A 323 7.75 -9.18 -1.15
CA LYS A 323 6.66 -8.30 -1.58
C LYS A 323 6.94 -7.70 -2.94
N PHE A 324 5.90 -7.30 -3.62
CA PHE A 324 6.01 -6.54 -4.86
C PHE A 324 5.59 -5.09 -4.64
N ARG A 325 6.12 -4.22 -5.48
CA ARG A 325 5.70 -2.82 -5.59
C ARG A 325 5.19 -2.59 -7.00
N MET A 326 4.10 -1.85 -7.11
CA MET A 326 3.56 -1.44 -8.41
C MET A 326 4.27 -0.19 -8.93
N ASN A 327 4.25 0.00 -10.25
CA ASN A 327 4.49 1.30 -10.86
C ASN A 327 3.47 2.27 -10.25
N ASP A 328 3.87 3.47 -9.98
CA ASP A 328 3.00 4.52 -9.42
C ASP A 328 2.43 4.24 -8.00
N GLU A 329 2.91 3.21 -7.30
CA GLU A 329 2.46 2.91 -5.93
C GLU A 329 2.73 4.08 -4.97
N ASP A 330 3.84 4.78 -5.14
CA ASP A 330 4.17 5.97 -4.35
C ASP A 330 3.16 7.10 -4.66
N MET A 331 2.78 7.29 -5.93
CA MET A 331 1.75 8.25 -6.34
C MET A 331 0.35 7.84 -5.84
N VAL A 332 0.04 6.54 -5.91
CA VAL A 332 -1.22 6.00 -5.40
C VAL A 332 -1.30 6.18 -3.88
N ASN A 333 -0.24 5.82 -3.15
CA ASN A 333 -0.18 5.99 -1.70
C ASN A 333 -0.22 7.48 -1.29
N GLU A 334 0.41 8.37 -2.05
CA GLU A 334 0.34 9.82 -1.85
C GLU A 334 -1.07 10.35 -2.12
N MET A 335 -1.72 9.93 -3.21
CA MET A 335 -3.11 10.29 -3.52
C MET A 335 -4.10 9.71 -2.48
N LEU A 336 -3.92 8.47 -2.10
CA LEU A 336 -4.75 7.83 -1.08
C LEU A 336 -4.55 8.50 0.29
N SER A 337 -3.29 8.89 0.61
CA SER A 337 -2.95 9.65 1.81
C SER A 337 -3.61 11.04 1.83
N ILE A 338 -3.79 11.64 0.68
CA ILE A 338 -4.43 12.93 0.49
C ILE A 338 -5.97 12.81 0.64
N LEU A 339 -6.57 11.76 0.12
CA LEU A 339 -8.02 11.51 0.22
C LEU A 339 -8.46 11.13 1.65
N ASP A 340 -7.65 10.39 2.39
CA ASP A 340 -7.90 10.06 3.80
C ASP A 340 -7.74 11.28 4.73
N GLY A 341 -6.83 12.21 4.38
CA GLY A 341 -6.70 13.48 5.07
C GLY A 341 -7.87 14.45 4.85
N MET A 342 -8.72 14.18 3.86
CA MET A 342 -9.89 15.00 3.52
C MET A 342 -11.20 14.50 4.19
N ASN A 343 -11.22 13.30 4.79
CA ASN A 343 -12.41 12.69 5.40
C ASN A 343 -12.41 12.71 6.96
N ASN A 344 -11.41 13.29 7.61
CA ASN A 344 -11.32 13.57 9.03
C ASN A 344 -11.37 15.08 9.30
#